data_fba0325c1f5a88fd7cd3362b415ebba4
#
_entry.id   fba0325c1f5a88fd7cd3362b415ebba4
#
_cell.length_a   1.000
_cell.length_b   1.000
_cell.length_c   1.000
_cell.angle_alpha   90.00
_cell.angle_beta   90.00
_cell.angle_gamma   90.00
#
_symmetry.space_group_name_H-M   'P 1'
#
loop_
_entity.id
_entity.type
_entity.pdbx_description
1 polymer ?
#
loop_
_entity_poly.entity_id
_entity_poly.type
_entity_poly.pdbx_seq_one_letter_code
_entity_poly.pdbx_strand_id
1 'polypeptide(L)'
;LQKLLHQIVYATPPPIHTLRKEIPEDLENVVATALQKDPAKRYKSGLDFAAELTRCHQKLREQNSRIDRQEQFGVLRRLKFFHDFSHAEIWEVLRASSWQDYAPGEEIVKEGEMDDRFYIIVSGQCAVERHATKLGSLDTGDCFGEASYVQGAKRTVQARPHGRATALFWRLEL
;
A
#
# COMPACT_ATOMS: atom_id res chain seq x y z
N LEU A 1 20.90 36.15 21.50
CA LEU A 1 19.70 35.87 22.30
C LEU A 1 18.56 36.86 21.98
N GLN A 2 18.82 38.18 22.02
CA GLN A 2 17.81 39.24 21.76
C GLN A 2 17.14 39.10 20.39
N LYS A 3 17.88 38.83 19.32
CA LYS A 3 17.34 38.62 17.97
C LYS A 3 16.40 37.43 17.91
N LEU A 4 16.72 36.32 18.59
CA LEU A 4 15.87 35.14 18.68
C LEU A 4 14.57 35.42 19.43
N LEU A 5 14.66 36.09 20.59
CA LEU A 5 13.49 36.48 21.37
C LEU A 5 12.56 37.40 20.56
N HIS A 6 13.12 38.38 19.85
CA HIS A 6 12.34 39.23 18.95
C HIS A 6 11.63 38.45 17.86
N GLN A 7 12.30 37.47 17.25
CA GLN A 7 11.68 36.60 16.22
C GLN A 7 10.55 35.76 16.82
N ILE A 8 10.73 35.20 17.99
CA ILE A 8 9.69 34.40 18.68
C ILE A 8 8.43 35.21 18.92
N VAL A 9 8.61 36.47 19.36
CA VAL A 9 7.49 37.34 19.77
C VAL A 9 6.82 38.00 18.58
N TYR A 10 7.58 38.47 17.60
CA TYR A 10 7.06 39.39 16.57
C TYR A 10 7.11 38.84 15.15
N ALA A 11 8.06 37.96 14.81
CA ALA A 11 8.17 37.49 13.43
C ALA A 11 7.21 36.33 13.11
N THR A 12 6.46 36.45 12.04
CA THR A 12 5.66 35.34 11.54
C THR A 12 6.58 34.35 10.83
N PRO A 13 6.54 33.05 11.19
CA PRO A 13 7.30 32.02 10.48
C PRO A 13 6.86 31.95 9.01
N PRO A 14 7.77 31.66 8.09
CA PRO A 14 7.38 31.42 6.70
C PRO A 14 6.47 30.19 6.60
N PRO A 15 5.56 30.15 5.61
CA PRO A 15 4.75 28.97 5.36
C PRO A 15 5.62 27.74 5.10
N ILE A 16 5.21 26.59 5.67
CA ILE A 16 6.03 25.36 5.60
C ILE A 16 6.18 24.86 4.15
N HIS A 17 5.14 25.00 3.34
CA HIS A 17 5.16 24.61 1.92
C HIS A 17 6.22 25.36 1.11
N THR A 18 6.69 26.53 1.56
CA THR A 18 7.78 27.25 0.88
C THR A 18 9.13 26.58 1.11
N LEU A 19 9.27 25.82 2.20
CA LEU A 19 10.48 25.07 2.56
C LEU A 19 10.40 23.61 2.08
N ARG A 20 9.20 23.02 2.12
CA ARG A 20 8.94 21.64 1.70
C ARG A 20 7.56 21.56 1.05
N LYS A 21 7.53 21.38 -0.25
CA LYS A 21 6.30 21.34 -1.08
C LYS A 21 5.45 20.10 -0.82
N GLU A 22 6.04 19.03 -0.29
CA GLU A 22 5.37 17.76 -0.03
C GLU A 22 4.50 17.78 1.23
N ILE A 23 4.62 18.83 2.06
CA ILE A 23 3.85 18.93 3.32
C ILE A 23 2.41 19.31 2.98
N PRO A 24 1.42 18.49 3.42
CA PRO A 24 0.01 18.79 3.19
C PRO A 24 -0.44 20.05 3.92
N GLU A 25 -1.35 20.79 3.27
CA GLU A 25 -1.93 22.03 3.81
C GLU A 25 -2.57 21.84 5.18
N ASP A 26 -3.24 20.71 5.43
CA ASP A 26 -3.83 20.40 6.75
C ASP A 26 -2.77 20.40 7.85
N LEU A 27 -1.60 19.82 7.62
CA LEU A 27 -0.50 19.80 8.59
C LEU A 27 0.10 21.20 8.78
N GLU A 28 0.24 21.96 7.70
CA GLU A 28 0.68 23.35 7.75
C GLU A 28 -0.25 24.19 8.63
N ASN A 29 -1.56 24.06 8.45
CA ASN A 29 -2.56 24.77 9.25
C ASN A 29 -2.48 24.43 10.75
N VAL A 30 -2.26 23.14 11.07
CA VAL A 30 -2.07 22.70 12.45
C VAL A 30 -0.84 23.36 13.07
N VAL A 31 0.29 23.38 12.36
CA VAL A 31 1.52 24.01 12.85
C VAL A 31 1.38 25.52 12.93
N ALA A 32 0.76 26.16 11.93
CA ALA A 32 0.53 27.60 11.93
C ALA A 32 -0.34 28.04 13.12
N THR A 33 -1.36 27.26 13.48
CA THR A 33 -2.18 27.50 14.66
C THR A 33 -1.37 27.39 15.95
N ALA A 34 -0.51 26.37 16.07
CA ALA A 34 0.35 26.20 17.24
C ALA A 34 1.35 27.35 17.40
N LEU A 35 1.80 27.94 16.29
CA LEU A 35 2.79 29.03 16.26
C LEU A 35 2.17 30.45 16.27
N GLN A 36 0.85 30.58 16.42
CA GLN A 36 0.21 31.90 16.54
C GLN A 36 0.85 32.75 17.66
N LYS A 37 1.02 34.04 17.41
CA LYS A 37 1.62 34.97 18.40
C LYS A 37 0.69 35.23 19.57
N ASP A 38 -0.60 35.38 19.26
CA ASP A 38 -1.66 35.51 20.25
C ASP A 38 -1.94 34.16 20.92
N PRO A 39 -1.75 34.02 22.26
CA PRO A 39 -2.08 32.78 22.95
C PRO A 39 -3.55 32.37 22.84
N ALA A 40 -4.48 33.32 22.69
CA ALA A 40 -5.90 33.03 22.55
C ALA A 40 -6.24 32.33 21.21
N LYS A 41 -5.36 32.48 20.20
CA LYS A 41 -5.49 31.85 18.88
C LYS A 41 -4.76 30.52 18.76
N ARG A 42 -4.01 30.13 19.80
CA ARG A 42 -3.35 28.83 19.88
C ARG A 42 -4.29 27.75 20.38
N TYR A 43 -3.84 26.51 20.32
CA TYR A 43 -4.50 25.42 21.02
C TYR A 43 -4.55 25.70 22.52
N LYS A 44 -5.69 25.41 23.15
CA LYS A 44 -5.88 25.66 24.60
C LYS A 44 -5.01 24.76 25.47
N SER A 45 -4.69 23.56 24.95
CA SER A 45 -3.83 22.59 25.64
C SER A 45 -2.98 21.80 24.66
N GLY A 46 -1.95 21.13 25.19
CA GLY A 46 -1.17 20.16 24.39
C GLY A 46 -2.01 18.97 23.91
N LEU A 47 -3.08 18.62 24.62
CA LEU A 47 -4.00 17.57 24.21
C LEU A 47 -4.82 17.99 22.98
N ASP A 48 -5.28 19.24 22.91
CA ASP A 48 -6.00 19.75 21.74
C ASP A 48 -5.08 19.75 20.50
N PHE A 49 -3.83 20.15 20.66
CA PHE A 49 -2.84 20.10 19.59
C PHE A 49 -2.58 18.66 19.13
N ALA A 50 -2.39 17.72 20.07
CA ALA A 50 -2.19 16.30 19.76
C ALA A 50 -3.40 15.69 19.05
N ALA A 51 -4.62 16.07 19.46
CA ALA A 51 -5.85 15.62 18.81
C ALA A 51 -5.95 16.08 17.34
N GLU A 52 -5.58 17.35 17.06
CA GLU A 52 -5.55 17.87 15.69
C GLU A 52 -4.48 17.18 14.81
N LEU A 53 -3.28 16.94 15.36
CA LEU A 53 -2.26 16.17 14.66
C LEU A 53 -2.72 14.75 14.34
N THR A 54 -3.39 14.09 15.28
CA THR A 54 -3.94 12.75 15.08
C THR A 54 -4.99 12.75 13.98
N ARG A 55 -5.88 13.74 13.98
CA ARG A 55 -6.94 13.90 12.95
C ARG A 55 -6.34 14.15 11.57
N CYS A 56 -5.34 15.02 11.49
CA CYS A 56 -4.60 15.28 10.27
C CYS A 56 -3.93 14.01 9.73
N HIS A 57 -3.24 13.24 10.60
CA HIS A 57 -2.62 11.98 10.23
C HIS A 57 -3.62 10.94 9.72
N GLN A 58 -4.77 10.80 10.38
CA GLN A 58 -5.83 9.88 9.94
C GLN A 58 -6.37 10.25 8.55
N LYS A 59 -6.67 11.53 8.34
CA LYS A 59 -7.14 12.04 7.05
C LYS A 59 -6.15 11.78 5.91
N LEU A 60 -4.87 12.02 6.16
CA LEU A 60 -3.79 11.75 5.19
C LEU A 60 -3.68 10.26 4.88
N ARG A 61 -3.76 9.42 5.90
CA ARG A 61 -3.73 7.97 5.74
C ARG A 61 -4.91 7.46 4.91
N GLU A 62 -6.11 7.99 5.14
CA GLU A 62 -7.30 7.64 4.36
C GLU A 62 -7.20 8.11 2.90
N GLN A 63 -6.67 9.31 2.66
CA GLN A 63 -6.44 9.81 1.30
C GLN A 63 -5.43 8.96 0.54
N ASN A 64 -4.30 8.63 1.15
CA ASN A 64 -3.29 7.77 0.55
C ASN A 64 -3.87 6.37 0.26
N SER A 65 -4.61 5.78 1.20
CA SER A 65 -5.26 4.48 0.98
C SER A 65 -6.28 4.50 -0.17
N ARG A 66 -6.95 5.62 -0.42
CA ARG A 66 -7.87 5.77 -1.57
C ARG A 66 -7.12 5.87 -2.89
N ILE A 67 -6.03 6.62 -2.92
CA ILE A 67 -5.16 6.76 -4.10
C ILE A 67 -4.57 5.39 -4.44
N ASP A 68 -3.98 4.70 -3.46
CA ASP A 68 -3.43 3.36 -3.64
C ASP A 68 -4.46 2.37 -4.23
N ARG A 69 -5.69 2.38 -3.73
CA ARG A 69 -6.76 1.52 -4.25
C ARG A 69 -7.19 1.86 -5.68
N GLN A 70 -7.21 3.14 -6.03
CA GLN A 70 -7.52 3.55 -7.41
C GLN A 70 -6.41 3.15 -8.38
N GLU A 71 -5.17 3.27 -7.96
CA GLU A 71 -4.01 2.81 -8.73
C GLU A 71 -4.06 1.29 -8.92
N GLN A 72 -4.30 0.55 -7.84
CA GLN A 72 -4.48 -0.91 -7.86
C GLN A 72 -5.62 -1.32 -8.79
N PHE A 73 -6.77 -0.66 -8.74
CA PHE A 73 -7.88 -0.89 -9.65
C PHE A 73 -7.46 -0.67 -11.12
N GLY A 74 -6.75 0.43 -11.40
CA GLY A 74 -6.23 0.73 -12.73
C GLY A 74 -5.24 -0.31 -13.24
N VAL A 75 -4.46 -0.91 -12.34
CA VAL A 75 -3.54 -2.01 -12.66
C VAL A 75 -4.33 -3.27 -13.02
N LEU A 76 -5.28 -3.70 -12.16
CA LEU A 76 -6.06 -4.92 -12.40
C LEU A 76 -6.84 -4.88 -13.72
N ARG A 77 -7.45 -3.75 -14.05
CA ARG A 77 -8.17 -3.60 -15.33
C ARG A 77 -7.31 -3.85 -16.58
N ARG A 78 -6.01 -3.71 -16.48
CA ARG A 78 -5.08 -3.94 -17.59
C ARG A 78 -4.62 -5.38 -17.69
N LEU A 79 -4.82 -6.19 -16.65
CA LEU A 79 -4.45 -7.59 -16.66
C LEU A 79 -5.50 -8.40 -17.44
N LYS A 80 -5.03 -9.28 -18.32
CA LYS A 80 -5.88 -10.11 -19.18
C LYS A 80 -6.93 -10.90 -18.40
N PHE A 81 -6.56 -11.38 -17.21
CA PHE A 81 -7.45 -12.13 -16.32
C PHE A 81 -8.74 -11.36 -15.97
N PHE A 82 -8.67 -10.02 -15.87
CA PHE A 82 -9.81 -9.19 -15.48
C PHE A 82 -10.56 -8.54 -16.63
N HIS A 83 -10.29 -8.91 -17.89
CA HIS A 83 -10.93 -8.25 -19.04
C HIS A 83 -12.45 -8.41 -19.05
N ASP A 84 -12.96 -9.55 -18.60
CA ASP A 84 -14.38 -9.85 -18.58
C ASP A 84 -15.07 -9.48 -17.26
N PHE A 85 -14.31 -8.93 -16.31
CA PHE A 85 -14.84 -8.50 -15.02
C PHE A 85 -15.43 -7.10 -15.11
N SER A 86 -16.62 -6.94 -14.53
CA SER A 86 -17.21 -5.62 -14.31
C SER A 86 -16.40 -4.80 -13.28
N HIS A 87 -16.60 -3.50 -13.28
CA HIS A 87 -15.96 -2.64 -12.27
C HIS A 87 -16.29 -3.04 -10.84
N ALA A 88 -17.53 -3.49 -10.59
CA ALA A 88 -17.97 -3.92 -9.27
C ALA A 88 -17.22 -5.18 -8.81
N GLU A 89 -17.06 -6.16 -9.69
CA GLU A 89 -16.34 -7.40 -9.40
C GLU A 89 -14.85 -7.13 -9.13
N ILE A 90 -14.20 -6.23 -9.88
CA ILE A 90 -12.81 -5.83 -9.60
C ILE A 90 -12.69 -5.18 -8.22
N TRP A 91 -13.67 -4.35 -7.81
CA TRP A 91 -13.68 -3.77 -6.48
C TRP A 91 -13.88 -4.80 -5.37
N GLU A 92 -14.70 -5.85 -5.60
CA GLU A 92 -14.84 -6.98 -4.67
C GLU A 92 -13.52 -7.75 -4.53
N VAL A 93 -12.86 -8.06 -5.65
CA VAL A 93 -11.54 -8.69 -5.62
C VAL A 93 -10.54 -7.84 -4.83
N LEU A 94 -10.48 -6.53 -5.07
CA LEU A 94 -9.60 -5.63 -4.34
C LEU A 94 -9.89 -5.59 -2.82
N ARG A 95 -11.14 -5.77 -2.41
CA ARG A 95 -11.50 -5.82 -1.00
C ARG A 95 -11.10 -7.12 -0.33
N ALA A 96 -11.23 -8.22 -1.05
CA ALA A 96 -10.94 -9.57 -0.55
C ALA A 96 -9.46 -9.95 -0.64
N SER A 97 -8.68 -9.21 -1.46
CA SER A 97 -7.28 -9.55 -1.76
C SER A 97 -6.28 -8.78 -0.92
N SER A 98 -5.08 -9.33 -0.89
CA SER A 98 -3.87 -8.68 -0.35
C SER A 98 -2.82 -8.57 -1.44
N TRP A 99 -2.03 -7.51 -1.40
CA TRP A 99 -0.92 -7.26 -2.29
C TRP A 99 0.38 -7.45 -1.52
N GLN A 100 1.32 -8.10 -2.13
CA GLN A 100 2.63 -8.36 -1.51
C GLN A 100 3.74 -8.23 -2.55
N ASP A 101 4.79 -7.51 -2.16
CA ASP A 101 6.03 -7.42 -2.90
C ASP A 101 6.99 -8.51 -2.44
N TYR A 102 7.67 -9.09 -3.41
CA TYR A 102 8.63 -10.16 -3.20
C TYR A 102 10.00 -9.75 -3.73
N ALA A 103 11.04 -10.05 -2.94
CA ALA A 103 12.42 -9.86 -3.35
C ALA A 103 12.86 -10.96 -4.35
N PRO A 104 13.93 -10.74 -5.11
CA PRO A 104 14.49 -11.77 -5.98
C PRO A 104 14.79 -13.06 -5.23
N GLY A 105 14.29 -14.19 -5.72
CA GLY A 105 14.50 -15.52 -5.12
C GLY A 105 13.67 -15.83 -3.87
N GLU A 106 12.85 -14.90 -3.38
CA GLU A 106 11.92 -15.15 -2.28
C GLU A 106 10.84 -16.16 -2.68
N GLU A 107 10.40 -17.01 -1.77
CA GLU A 107 9.34 -17.99 -2.07
C GLU A 107 7.97 -17.34 -1.96
N ILE A 108 7.21 -17.29 -3.07
CA ILE A 108 5.79 -16.90 -3.06
C ILE A 108 4.95 -18.06 -2.55
N VAL A 109 5.20 -19.26 -3.07
CA VAL A 109 4.62 -20.50 -2.60
C VAL A 109 5.71 -21.56 -2.56
N LYS A 110 5.60 -22.48 -1.61
CA LYS A 110 6.57 -23.55 -1.39
C LYS A 110 5.95 -24.91 -1.67
N GLU A 111 6.67 -25.74 -2.42
CA GLU A 111 6.24 -27.11 -2.69
C GLU A 111 6.00 -27.90 -1.40
N GLY A 112 4.88 -28.59 -1.32
CA GLY A 112 4.47 -29.41 -0.18
C GLY A 112 3.77 -28.66 0.96
N GLU A 113 3.72 -27.34 0.96
CA GLU A 113 2.97 -26.57 1.96
C GLU A 113 1.46 -26.61 1.70
N MET A 114 0.69 -26.53 2.78
CA MET A 114 -0.76 -26.33 2.73
C MET A 114 -1.04 -24.85 2.56
N ASP A 115 -1.57 -24.45 1.43
CA ASP A 115 -1.92 -23.07 1.13
C ASP A 115 -3.15 -23.03 0.21
N ASP A 116 -4.19 -22.32 0.62
CA ASP A 116 -5.48 -22.18 -0.04
C ASP A 116 -5.62 -20.87 -0.83
N ARG A 117 -4.54 -20.13 -1.00
CA ARG A 117 -4.53 -18.85 -1.70
C ARG A 117 -4.41 -19.03 -3.20
N PHE A 118 -5.14 -18.21 -3.92
CA PHE A 118 -4.99 -18.01 -5.35
C PHE A 118 -4.16 -16.77 -5.61
N TYR A 119 -3.26 -16.81 -6.58
CA TYR A 119 -2.32 -15.73 -6.86
C TYR A 119 -2.43 -15.24 -8.28
N ILE A 120 -2.20 -13.94 -8.48
CA ILE A 120 -2.00 -13.31 -9.79
C ILE A 120 -0.72 -12.48 -9.74
N ILE A 121 0.15 -12.64 -10.70
CA ILE A 121 1.34 -11.80 -10.85
C ILE A 121 0.91 -10.43 -11.39
N VAL A 122 1.06 -9.41 -10.58
CA VAL A 122 0.72 -8.01 -10.94
C VAL A 122 1.88 -7.34 -11.66
N SER A 123 3.10 -7.64 -11.25
CA SER A 123 4.32 -7.17 -11.92
C SER A 123 5.47 -8.15 -11.68
N GLY A 124 6.41 -8.18 -12.63
CA GLY A 124 7.58 -9.06 -12.57
C GLY A 124 7.35 -10.41 -13.25
N GLN A 125 8.30 -11.32 -13.03
CA GLN A 125 8.30 -12.67 -13.59
C GLN A 125 8.76 -13.67 -12.53
N CYS A 126 8.12 -14.83 -12.45
CA CYS A 126 8.41 -15.87 -11.49
C CYS A 126 8.77 -17.19 -12.18
N ALA A 127 9.78 -17.89 -11.66
CA ALA A 127 10.04 -19.26 -12.02
C ALA A 127 9.08 -20.19 -11.28
N VAL A 128 8.58 -21.18 -11.97
CA VAL A 128 7.84 -22.31 -11.39
C VAL A 128 8.74 -23.53 -11.40
N GLU A 129 8.93 -24.11 -10.22
CA GLU A 129 9.85 -25.24 -10.04
C GLU A 129 9.14 -26.38 -9.28
N ARG A 130 9.60 -27.60 -9.53
CA ARG A 130 9.20 -28.81 -8.81
C ARG A 130 10.42 -29.70 -8.60
N HIS A 131 10.66 -30.11 -7.34
CA HIS A 131 11.85 -30.88 -7.00
C HIS A 131 13.14 -30.26 -7.56
N ALA A 132 13.30 -28.94 -7.42
CA ALA A 132 14.41 -28.14 -7.96
C ALA A 132 14.55 -28.16 -9.50
N THR A 133 13.57 -28.69 -10.22
CA THR A 133 13.53 -28.67 -11.69
C THR A 133 12.61 -27.56 -12.16
N LYS A 134 13.10 -26.66 -13.00
CA LYS A 134 12.30 -25.59 -13.60
C LYS A 134 11.28 -26.17 -14.56
N LEU A 135 9.99 -25.90 -14.31
CA LEU A 135 8.87 -26.32 -15.16
C LEU A 135 8.47 -25.23 -16.17
N GLY A 136 8.64 -23.96 -15.77
CA GLY A 136 8.23 -22.84 -16.60
C GLY A 136 8.43 -21.50 -15.91
N SER A 137 7.82 -20.47 -16.44
CA SER A 137 7.76 -19.13 -15.85
C SER A 137 6.34 -18.58 -15.91
N LEU A 138 6.04 -17.72 -14.97
CA LEU A 138 4.80 -16.93 -14.90
C LEU A 138 5.16 -15.47 -15.13
N ASP A 139 4.45 -14.83 -16.02
CA ASP A 139 4.60 -13.42 -16.35
C ASP A 139 3.50 -12.58 -15.71
N THR A 140 3.63 -11.27 -15.82
CA THR A 140 2.58 -10.33 -15.41
C THR A 140 1.25 -10.67 -16.07
N GLY A 141 0.22 -10.86 -15.26
CA GLY A 141 -1.13 -11.27 -15.67
C GLY A 141 -1.41 -12.77 -15.57
N ASP A 142 -0.38 -13.58 -15.35
CA ASP A 142 -0.57 -15.01 -15.12
C ASP A 142 -1.05 -15.27 -13.69
N CYS A 143 -1.84 -16.33 -13.56
CA CYS A 143 -2.38 -16.77 -12.28
C CYS A 143 -1.88 -18.19 -11.93
N PHE A 144 -1.87 -18.49 -10.64
CA PHE A 144 -1.49 -19.81 -10.14
C PHE A 144 -2.08 -20.07 -8.76
N GLY A 145 -2.06 -21.32 -8.36
CA GLY A 145 -2.53 -21.73 -7.03
C GLY A 145 -3.91 -22.39 -7.05
N GLU A 146 -4.57 -22.46 -8.19
CA GLU A 146 -5.88 -23.06 -8.38
C GLU A 146 -5.88 -24.57 -8.09
N ALA A 147 -4.78 -25.25 -8.37
CA ALA A 147 -4.69 -26.72 -8.23
C ALA A 147 -4.87 -27.19 -6.77
N SER A 148 -4.34 -26.45 -5.80
CA SER A 148 -4.52 -26.77 -4.38
C SER A 148 -5.95 -26.60 -3.91
N TYR A 149 -6.70 -25.71 -4.53
CA TYR A 149 -8.11 -25.49 -4.26
C TYR A 149 -8.99 -26.64 -4.72
N VAL A 150 -8.81 -27.10 -5.97
CA VAL A 150 -9.62 -28.17 -6.57
C VAL A 150 -9.35 -29.52 -5.90
N GLN A 151 -8.14 -29.76 -5.43
CA GLN A 151 -7.72 -31.08 -4.90
C GLN A 151 -7.65 -31.12 -3.37
N GLY A 152 -7.91 -30.01 -2.66
CA GLY A 152 -7.72 -29.93 -1.20
C GLY A 152 -6.29 -30.26 -0.78
N ALA A 153 -5.32 -30.03 -1.67
CA ALA A 153 -4.02 -30.62 -1.61
C ALA A 153 -2.93 -29.61 -1.25
N LYS A 154 -1.77 -30.14 -0.90
CA LYS A 154 -0.54 -29.40 -0.77
C LYS A 154 -0.13 -28.79 -2.11
N ARG A 155 0.62 -27.69 -2.06
CA ARG A 155 1.23 -27.09 -3.24
C ARG A 155 2.10 -28.12 -3.98
N THR A 156 1.86 -28.29 -5.25
CA THR A 156 2.60 -29.24 -6.09
C THR A 156 3.86 -28.65 -6.72
N VAL A 157 4.00 -27.33 -6.64
CA VAL A 157 5.12 -26.56 -7.18
C VAL A 157 5.48 -25.44 -6.22
N GLN A 158 6.70 -24.92 -6.37
CA GLN A 158 7.13 -23.66 -5.76
C GLN A 158 7.20 -22.56 -6.83
N ALA A 159 6.97 -21.31 -6.42
CA ALA A 159 7.10 -20.13 -7.28
C ALA A 159 8.06 -19.12 -6.64
N ARG A 160 9.05 -18.66 -7.42
CA ARG A 160 10.07 -17.70 -7.00
C ARG A 160 10.29 -16.62 -8.06
N PRO A 161 10.30 -15.33 -7.70
CA PRO A 161 10.63 -14.27 -8.63
C PRO A 161 12.08 -14.33 -9.10
N HIS A 162 12.32 -14.07 -10.37
CA HIS A 162 13.66 -13.84 -10.90
C HIS A 162 14.24 -12.48 -10.51
N GLY A 163 13.36 -11.45 -10.40
CA GLY A 163 13.64 -10.11 -9.97
C GLY A 163 12.67 -9.67 -8.88
N ARG A 164 12.44 -8.39 -8.70
CA ARG A 164 11.31 -7.93 -7.88
C ARG A 164 9.99 -8.29 -8.56
N ALA A 165 9.05 -8.80 -7.80
CA ALA A 165 7.71 -9.09 -8.27
C ALA A 165 6.67 -8.64 -7.25
N THR A 166 5.49 -8.25 -7.74
CA THR A 166 4.32 -8.00 -6.91
C THR A 166 3.25 -9.01 -7.28
N ALA A 167 2.68 -9.68 -6.30
CA ALA A 167 1.56 -10.58 -6.48
C ALA A 167 0.35 -10.12 -5.66
N LEU A 168 -0.81 -10.28 -6.27
CA LEU A 168 -2.12 -10.19 -5.63
C LEU A 168 -2.52 -11.60 -5.23
N PHE A 169 -3.07 -11.78 -4.03
CA PHE A 169 -3.61 -13.06 -3.61
C PHE A 169 -4.86 -12.89 -2.73
N TRP A 170 -5.72 -13.89 -2.76
CA TRP A 170 -6.86 -14.02 -1.85
C TRP A 170 -7.17 -15.49 -1.58
N ARG A 171 -7.92 -15.74 -0.51
CA ARG A 171 -8.50 -17.05 -0.24
C ARG A 171 -9.80 -17.18 -1.01
N LEU A 172 -9.95 -18.31 -1.69
CA LEU A 172 -11.23 -18.68 -2.28
C LEU A 172 -12.08 -19.30 -1.17
N GLU A 173 -13.02 -18.55 -0.60
CA GLU A 173 -14.02 -19.09 0.31
C GLU A 173 -15.07 -19.85 -0.50
N LEU A 174 -15.35 -21.10 -0.11
CA LEU A 174 -16.44 -21.94 -0.63
C LEU A 174 -17.75 -21.59 0.00
#